data_25a4fa92fb187d6e9e8c6b64a19b6318
#
_entry.id   25a4fa92fb187d6e9e8c6b64a19b6318
#
_cell.length_a   1.000
_cell.length_b   1.000
_cell.length_c   1.000
_cell.angle_alpha   90.00
_cell.angle_beta   90.00
_cell.angle_gamma   90.00
#
_symmetry.space_group_name_H-M   'P 1'
#
loop_
_entity.id
_entity.type
_entity.pdbx_description
1 polymer ?
#
loop_
_entity_poly.entity_id
_entity_poly.type
_entity_poly.pdbx_seq_one_letter_code
_entity_poly.pdbx_strand_id
1 'polypeptide(L)'
;LKATGSILTNKYAEGYPGKRYYDGCEVVDEIETLAIERLKELFDAKFANVQAHSGSSANIAVYMALLSPGDTVLGMSMDAGGHLTHGSRVNFSGKLYNVVSYGVTKDTHTIDYNEVLKLAKEHQPKMIIAGASAYSRIIDFAKFREIADEVGAYLMVDMAHIAGLVATGLHPSPLPYADVVTSTTHKTLRGPRGGVILTNNEEIATKINKMIFPGAQGGPLEHIVAAKAICFAEALKPEFKIYQEQVLKNIQVMVNTFKENNIPVISDGSDNHLCLIDTYSTYGVTGHDASLLLSKANITCNKNGIPFDTLPPMKTSGLRLGAP
;
A
#
# COMPACT_ATOMS: atom_id res chain seq x y z
N LEU A 1 19.93 6.44 -3.72
CA LEU A 1 20.07 7.48 -4.75
C LEU A 1 21.17 7.16 -5.77
N LYS A 2 22.39 6.74 -5.35
CA LYS A 2 23.48 6.41 -6.29
C LYS A 2 23.09 5.31 -7.27
N ALA A 3 22.46 4.22 -6.82
CA ALA A 3 22.00 3.15 -7.69
C ALA A 3 20.92 3.63 -8.70
N THR A 4 20.00 4.48 -8.25
CA THR A 4 18.97 5.08 -9.11
C THR A 4 19.58 5.95 -10.22
N GLY A 5 20.71 6.63 -9.96
CA GLY A 5 21.43 7.43 -10.94
C GLY A 5 22.50 6.66 -11.74
N SER A 6 22.47 5.33 -11.73
CA SER A 6 23.46 4.50 -12.41
C SER A 6 23.16 4.29 -13.90
N ILE A 7 24.17 3.78 -14.63
CA ILE A 7 24.04 3.43 -16.06
C ILE A 7 23.14 2.21 -16.33
N LEU A 8 22.67 1.52 -15.29
CA LEU A 8 21.79 0.35 -15.42
C LEU A 8 20.49 0.67 -16.18
N THR A 9 20.07 1.94 -16.21
CA THR A 9 18.93 2.37 -17.03
C THR A 9 19.11 2.10 -18.52
N ASN A 10 20.34 1.98 -19.00
CA ASN A 10 20.66 1.78 -20.42
C ASN A 10 20.46 0.33 -20.90
N LYS A 11 20.45 -0.65 -19.98
CA LYS A 11 20.31 -2.06 -20.36
C LYS A 11 18.86 -2.44 -20.54
N TYR A 12 18.50 -2.85 -21.75
CA TYR A 12 17.22 -3.53 -22.02
C TYR A 12 17.27 -4.97 -21.51
N ALA A 13 16.35 -5.33 -20.60
CA ALA A 13 16.34 -6.62 -19.94
C ALA A 13 14.92 -7.21 -19.84
N GLU A 14 14.16 -7.13 -20.93
CA GLU A 14 12.82 -7.75 -21.02
C GLU A 14 12.87 -9.22 -20.71
N GLY A 15 11.90 -9.69 -19.92
CA GLY A 15 11.87 -11.04 -19.37
C GLY A 15 12.29 -11.07 -17.90
N TYR A 16 12.84 -12.19 -17.47
CA TYR A 16 13.21 -12.46 -16.08
C TYR A 16 14.61 -13.07 -15.99
N PRO A 17 15.28 -13.09 -14.83
CA PRO A 17 16.59 -13.70 -14.67
C PRO A 17 16.68 -15.10 -15.30
N GLY A 18 17.68 -15.32 -16.15
CA GLY A 18 17.87 -16.55 -16.91
C GLY A 18 16.88 -16.81 -18.06
N LYS A 19 15.92 -15.90 -18.29
CA LYS A 19 14.89 -16.00 -19.34
C LYS A 19 14.64 -14.65 -19.96
N ARG A 20 15.69 -13.97 -20.42
CA ARG A 20 15.62 -12.64 -21.04
C ARG A 20 15.37 -12.75 -22.54
N TYR A 21 14.75 -11.72 -23.08
CA TYR A 21 14.57 -11.59 -24.50
C TYR A 21 15.85 -11.10 -25.24
N TYR A 22 16.71 -10.38 -24.49
CA TYR A 22 18.01 -9.87 -24.99
C TYR A 22 19.18 -10.56 -24.31
N ASP A 23 20.30 -10.68 -25.06
CA ASP A 23 21.55 -11.19 -24.53
C ASP A 23 22.30 -10.15 -23.67
N GLY A 24 23.35 -10.58 -22.97
CA GLY A 24 24.20 -9.72 -22.14
C GLY A 24 23.50 -9.20 -20.89
N CYS A 25 22.63 -10.01 -20.30
CA CYS A 25 21.85 -9.67 -19.11
C CYS A 25 22.40 -10.27 -17.81
N GLU A 26 23.57 -10.91 -17.83
CA GLU A 26 24.13 -11.67 -16.73
C GLU A 26 24.22 -10.81 -15.44
N VAL A 27 24.74 -9.57 -15.58
CA VAL A 27 24.88 -8.66 -14.44
C VAL A 27 23.52 -8.19 -13.91
N VAL A 28 22.58 -7.86 -14.79
CA VAL A 28 21.22 -7.45 -14.35
C VAL A 28 20.44 -8.62 -13.78
N ASP A 29 20.70 -9.86 -14.22
CA ASP A 29 20.13 -11.07 -13.65
C ASP A 29 20.59 -11.27 -12.19
N GLU A 30 21.87 -11.05 -11.91
CA GLU A 30 22.39 -11.09 -10.54
C GLU A 30 21.73 -10.01 -9.68
N ILE A 31 21.61 -8.78 -10.18
CA ILE A 31 20.99 -7.65 -9.47
C ILE A 31 19.52 -7.93 -9.16
N GLU A 32 18.76 -8.37 -10.16
CA GLU A 32 17.33 -8.63 -9.98
C GLU A 32 17.11 -9.84 -9.08
N THR A 33 17.89 -10.91 -9.22
CA THR A 33 17.85 -12.07 -8.33
C THR A 33 18.12 -11.64 -6.89
N LEU A 34 19.14 -10.80 -6.67
CA LEU A 34 19.46 -10.28 -5.34
C LEU A 34 18.31 -9.45 -4.75
N ALA A 35 17.63 -8.66 -5.57
CA ALA A 35 16.44 -7.90 -5.13
C ALA A 35 15.28 -8.83 -4.75
N ILE A 36 15.03 -9.87 -5.55
CA ILE A 36 14.00 -10.87 -5.31
C ILE A 36 14.26 -11.63 -4.00
N GLU A 37 15.47 -12.15 -3.81
CA GLU A 37 15.79 -12.96 -2.63
C GLU A 37 15.73 -12.12 -1.34
N ARG A 38 16.26 -10.90 -1.35
CA ARG A 38 16.16 -9.99 -0.21
C ARG A 38 14.72 -9.61 0.13
N LEU A 39 13.88 -9.41 -0.90
CA LEU A 39 12.48 -9.08 -0.68
C LEU A 39 11.71 -10.27 -0.08
N LYS A 40 12.01 -11.50 -0.55
CA LYS A 40 11.46 -12.73 0.01
C LYS A 40 11.87 -12.91 1.47
N GLU A 41 13.15 -12.72 1.79
CA GLU A 41 13.69 -12.79 3.16
C GLU A 41 13.02 -11.75 4.06
N LEU A 42 12.90 -10.50 3.59
CA LEU A 42 12.36 -9.39 4.36
C LEU A 42 10.91 -9.60 4.82
N PHE A 43 10.10 -10.27 4.02
CA PHE A 43 8.67 -10.48 4.28
C PHE A 43 8.27 -11.94 4.52
N ASP A 44 9.24 -12.86 4.54
CA ASP A 44 8.98 -14.31 4.64
C ASP A 44 8.02 -14.79 3.54
N ALA A 45 8.32 -14.43 2.30
CA ALA A 45 7.51 -14.79 1.13
C ALA A 45 8.21 -15.83 0.25
N LYS A 46 7.43 -16.73 -0.38
CA LYS A 46 7.97 -17.74 -1.29
C LYS A 46 8.32 -17.16 -2.67
N PHE A 47 7.51 -16.23 -3.16
CA PHE A 47 7.64 -15.63 -4.49
C PHE A 47 7.54 -14.12 -4.42
N ALA A 48 8.36 -13.44 -5.22
CA ALA A 48 8.40 -11.99 -5.31
C ALA A 48 8.61 -11.50 -6.74
N ASN A 49 7.92 -10.42 -7.12
CA ASN A 49 8.18 -9.68 -8.34
C ASN A 49 8.63 -8.26 -7.98
N VAL A 50 9.79 -7.85 -8.51
CA VAL A 50 10.39 -6.54 -8.24
C VAL A 50 10.33 -5.58 -9.43
N GLN A 51 9.73 -6.01 -10.55
CA GLN A 51 9.71 -5.24 -11.79
C GLN A 51 8.59 -4.19 -11.87
N ALA A 52 7.57 -4.26 -10.98
CA ALA A 52 6.49 -3.27 -11.00
C ALA A 52 7.04 -1.84 -10.86
N HIS A 53 6.68 -0.95 -11.82
CA HIS A 53 7.19 0.42 -11.89
C HIS A 53 6.68 1.30 -10.74
N SER A 54 5.50 0.98 -10.21
CA SER A 54 4.86 1.68 -9.10
C SER A 54 3.90 0.76 -8.36
N GLY A 55 3.37 1.21 -7.21
CA GLY A 55 2.28 0.50 -6.54
C GLY A 55 1.04 0.36 -7.41
N SER A 56 0.70 1.38 -8.20
CA SER A 56 -0.42 1.30 -9.14
C SER A 56 -0.18 0.25 -10.22
N SER A 57 1.03 0.16 -10.78
CA SER A 57 1.38 -0.88 -11.76
C SER A 57 1.32 -2.28 -11.14
N ALA A 58 1.75 -2.43 -9.89
CA ALA A 58 1.62 -3.68 -9.13
C ALA A 58 0.16 -4.08 -8.99
N ASN A 59 -0.70 -3.14 -8.58
CA ASN A 59 -2.14 -3.40 -8.43
C ASN A 59 -2.80 -3.73 -9.77
N ILE A 60 -2.49 -2.99 -10.85
CA ILE A 60 -2.97 -3.30 -12.20
C ILE A 60 -2.62 -4.74 -12.59
N ALA A 61 -1.38 -5.16 -12.39
CA ALA A 61 -0.93 -6.50 -12.73
C ALA A 61 -1.67 -7.57 -11.95
N VAL A 62 -1.94 -7.36 -10.64
CA VAL A 62 -2.72 -8.28 -9.81
C VAL A 62 -4.16 -8.39 -10.30
N TYR A 63 -4.83 -7.26 -10.56
CA TYR A 63 -6.19 -7.28 -11.11
C TYR A 63 -6.26 -8.03 -12.43
N MET A 64 -5.37 -7.71 -13.38
CA MET A 64 -5.35 -8.36 -14.70
C MET A 64 -4.95 -9.85 -14.63
N ALA A 65 -4.17 -10.26 -13.63
CA ALA A 65 -3.76 -11.65 -13.46
C ALA A 65 -4.86 -12.55 -12.88
N LEU A 66 -5.74 -11.99 -12.02
CA LEU A 66 -6.68 -12.75 -11.21
C LEU A 66 -8.14 -12.49 -11.56
N LEU A 67 -8.45 -11.43 -12.29
CA LEU A 67 -9.81 -10.98 -12.59
C LEU A 67 -10.02 -10.78 -14.09
N SER A 68 -11.27 -10.81 -14.48
CA SER A 68 -11.74 -10.35 -15.80
C SER A 68 -12.46 -9.01 -15.67
N PRO A 69 -12.41 -8.15 -16.70
CA PRO A 69 -13.23 -6.93 -16.72
C PRO A 69 -14.70 -7.24 -16.41
N GLY A 70 -15.30 -6.44 -15.52
CA GLY A 70 -16.66 -6.64 -15.04
C GLY A 70 -16.79 -7.50 -13.78
N ASP A 71 -15.73 -8.18 -13.34
CA ASP A 71 -15.75 -8.89 -12.05
C ASP A 71 -15.97 -7.92 -10.89
N THR A 72 -16.62 -8.39 -9.83
CA THR A 72 -16.89 -7.58 -8.63
C THR A 72 -15.68 -7.62 -7.69
N VAL A 73 -15.30 -6.44 -7.19
CA VAL A 73 -14.26 -6.26 -6.17
C VAL A 73 -14.83 -5.52 -4.97
N LEU A 74 -14.40 -5.91 -3.78
CA LEU A 74 -14.77 -5.27 -2.52
C LEU A 74 -13.53 -4.60 -1.92
N GLY A 75 -13.53 -3.26 -1.83
CA GLY A 75 -12.38 -2.48 -1.33
C GLY A 75 -12.79 -1.38 -0.37
N MET A 76 -11.84 -0.84 0.38
CA MET A 76 -12.11 0.29 1.27
C MET A 76 -12.45 1.55 0.47
N SER A 77 -13.52 2.24 0.84
CA SER A 77 -13.90 3.52 0.24
C SER A 77 -12.82 4.58 0.45
N MET A 78 -12.69 5.52 -0.49
CA MET A 78 -11.73 6.61 -0.36
C MET A 78 -12.02 7.49 0.86
N ASP A 79 -13.29 7.69 1.20
CA ASP A 79 -13.72 8.49 2.35
C ASP A 79 -13.35 7.82 3.69
N ALA A 80 -13.22 6.49 3.70
CA ALA A 80 -12.74 5.74 4.86
C ALA A 80 -11.20 5.57 4.89
N GLY A 81 -10.49 6.05 3.87
CA GLY A 81 -9.03 5.99 3.78
C GLY A 81 -8.48 5.06 2.70
N GLY A 82 -9.31 4.48 1.82
CA GLY A 82 -8.87 3.62 0.72
C GLY A 82 -7.99 4.34 -0.30
N HIS A 83 -7.28 3.56 -1.12
CA HIS A 83 -6.46 4.09 -2.20
C HIS A 83 -7.26 4.16 -3.52
N LEU A 84 -6.85 5.05 -4.45
CA LEU A 84 -7.46 5.17 -5.77
C LEU A 84 -7.61 3.84 -6.49
N THR A 85 -6.59 2.98 -6.42
CA THR A 85 -6.59 1.67 -7.09
C THR A 85 -7.44 0.61 -6.40
N HIS A 86 -8.11 0.95 -5.29
CA HIS A 86 -9.03 0.04 -4.60
C HIS A 86 -10.48 0.19 -5.04
N GLY A 87 -10.74 0.88 -6.18
CA GLY A 87 -12.07 0.97 -6.75
C GLY A 87 -12.57 2.38 -7.05
N SER A 88 -11.73 3.41 -7.02
CA SER A 88 -12.16 4.76 -7.37
C SER A 88 -12.69 4.84 -8.80
N ARG A 89 -13.85 5.46 -8.99
CA ARG A 89 -14.51 5.60 -10.31
C ARG A 89 -13.67 6.29 -11.39
N VAL A 90 -12.72 7.12 -10.99
CA VAL A 90 -11.81 7.81 -11.92
C VAL A 90 -10.57 7.00 -12.26
N ASN A 91 -10.33 5.90 -11.54
CA ASN A 91 -9.19 5.02 -11.70
C ASN A 91 -9.54 3.79 -12.58
N PHE A 92 -8.53 3.06 -13.09
CA PHE A 92 -8.74 1.83 -13.85
C PHE A 92 -9.62 0.85 -13.11
N SER A 93 -9.42 0.72 -11.78
CA SER A 93 -10.15 -0.22 -10.94
C SER A 93 -11.66 0.01 -10.94
N GLY A 94 -12.11 1.27 -10.86
CA GLY A 94 -13.52 1.61 -10.93
C GLY A 94 -14.08 1.76 -12.36
N LYS A 95 -13.21 1.76 -13.38
CA LYS A 95 -13.63 1.81 -14.79
C LYS A 95 -13.83 0.44 -15.42
N LEU A 96 -13.04 -0.55 -14.98
CA LEU A 96 -13.04 -1.89 -15.57
C LEU A 96 -13.76 -2.94 -14.73
N TYR A 97 -14.00 -2.67 -13.44
CA TYR A 97 -14.54 -3.64 -12.49
C TYR A 97 -15.78 -3.07 -11.78
N ASN A 98 -16.65 -3.97 -11.32
CA ASN A 98 -17.77 -3.61 -10.46
C ASN A 98 -17.26 -3.43 -9.04
N VAL A 99 -17.35 -2.20 -8.52
CA VAL A 99 -16.79 -1.88 -7.21
C VAL A 99 -17.88 -1.79 -6.15
N VAL A 100 -17.71 -2.56 -5.10
CA VAL A 100 -18.42 -2.42 -3.82
C VAL A 100 -17.44 -1.87 -2.81
N SER A 101 -17.86 -0.92 -1.98
CA SER A 101 -16.98 -0.30 -1.01
C SER A 101 -17.43 -0.57 0.41
N TYR A 102 -16.49 -0.98 1.28
CA TYR A 102 -16.69 -1.00 2.72
C TYR A 102 -16.12 0.26 3.37
N GLY A 103 -16.61 0.58 4.55
CA GLY A 103 -16.22 1.75 5.31
C GLY A 103 -15.69 1.42 6.70
N VAL A 104 -15.87 2.37 7.58
CA VAL A 104 -15.55 2.30 9.01
C VAL A 104 -16.80 2.58 9.84
N THR A 105 -16.80 2.21 11.11
CA THR A 105 -17.88 2.51 12.05
C THR A 105 -17.98 4.03 12.31
N LYS A 106 -19.14 4.50 12.69
CA LYS A 106 -19.36 5.93 12.99
C LYS A 106 -18.78 6.36 14.33
N ASP A 107 -18.76 5.45 15.29
CA ASP A 107 -18.36 5.70 16.68
C ASP A 107 -16.84 5.62 16.89
N THR A 108 -16.19 4.61 16.28
CA THR A 108 -14.76 4.39 16.50
C THR A 108 -13.88 4.74 15.30
N HIS A 109 -14.49 4.96 14.13
CA HIS A 109 -13.78 5.15 12.85
C HIS A 109 -12.80 3.99 12.54
N THR A 110 -13.13 2.77 12.96
CA THR A 110 -12.38 1.55 12.66
C THR A 110 -13.13 0.67 11.67
N ILE A 111 -12.42 -0.22 10.97
CA ILE A 111 -13.02 -1.14 9.99
C ILE A 111 -14.11 -1.97 10.68
N ASP A 112 -15.31 -1.97 10.09
CA ASP A 112 -16.40 -2.84 10.52
C ASP A 112 -16.36 -4.17 9.75
N TYR A 113 -15.73 -5.16 10.35
CA TYR A 113 -15.59 -6.49 9.73
C TYR A 113 -16.94 -7.21 9.54
N ASN A 114 -17.97 -6.89 10.34
CA ASN A 114 -19.31 -7.44 10.14
C ASN A 114 -19.94 -6.86 8.89
N GLU A 115 -19.78 -5.56 8.64
CA GLU A 115 -20.24 -4.93 7.41
C GLU A 115 -19.45 -5.44 6.18
N VAL A 116 -18.13 -5.67 6.31
CA VAL A 116 -17.32 -6.30 5.25
C VAL A 116 -17.88 -7.68 4.90
N LEU A 117 -18.16 -8.51 5.91
CA LEU A 117 -18.74 -9.86 5.71
C LEU A 117 -20.11 -9.79 5.05
N LYS A 118 -20.97 -8.89 5.51
CA LYS A 118 -22.31 -8.69 4.95
C LYS A 118 -22.23 -8.30 3.47
N LEU A 119 -21.41 -7.31 3.12
CA LEU A 119 -21.20 -6.88 1.74
C LEU A 119 -20.58 -7.99 0.87
N ALA A 120 -19.65 -8.76 1.42
CA ALA A 120 -19.06 -9.89 0.72
C ALA A 120 -20.13 -10.96 0.39
N LYS A 121 -21.00 -11.30 1.34
CA LYS A 121 -22.11 -12.26 1.12
C LYS A 121 -23.16 -11.74 0.13
N GLU A 122 -23.46 -10.45 0.19
CA GLU A 122 -24.48 -9.84 -0.70
C GLU A 122 -23.99 -9.74 -2.14
N HIS A 123 -22.72 -9.34 -2.34
CA HIS A 123 -22.20 -9.00 -3.66
C HIS A 123 -21.28 -10.06 -4.27
N GLN A 124 -20.89 -11.11 -3.53
CA GLN A 124 -20.06 -12.21 -4.00
C GLN A 124 -18.83 -11.76 -4.81
N PRO A 125 -17.95 -10.90 -4.24
CA PRO A 125 -16.81 -10.38 -4.97
C PRO A 125 -15.84 -11.49 -5.35
N LYS A 126 -15.16 -11.34 -6.48
CA LYS A 126 -14.05 -12.21 -6.88
C LYS A 126 -12.77 -11.89 -6.12
N MET A 127 -12.64 -10.65 -5.63
CA MET A 127 -11.49 -10.19 -4.86
C MET A 127 -11.93 -9.23 -3.76
N ILE A 128 -11.37 -9.44 -2.56
CA ILE A 128 -11.46 -8.50 -1.44
C ILE A 128 -10.09 -7.84 -1.29
N ILE A 129 -10.08 -6.51 -1.15
CA ILE A 129 -8.85 -5.73 -1.05
C ILE A 129 -8.78 -5.12 0.34
N ALA A 130 -7.76 -5.52 1.10
CA ALA A 130 -7.40 -4.91 2.38
C ALA A 130 -6.19 -3.99 2.20
N GLY A 131 -6.17 -2.91 2.96
CA GLY A 131 -5.12 -1.89 2.88
C GLY A 131 -5.69 -0.50 2.71
N ALA A 132 -4.91 0.51 3.09
CA ALA A 132 -5.38 1.88 3.10
C ALA A 132 -4.24 2.89 2.91
N SER A 133 -4.60 4.09 2.44
CA SER A 133 -3.72 5.26 2.34
C SER A 133 -3.86 6.21 3.52
N ALA A 134 -5.01 6.19 4.20
CA ALA A 134 -5.36 7.13 5.25
C ALA A 134 -6.19 6.44 6.35
N TYR A 135 -5.67 5.34 6.88
CA TYR A 135 -6.25 4.60 8.00
C TYR A 135 -5.15 4.39 9.06
N SER A 136 -5.41 4.83 10.28
CA SER A 136 -4.39 4.92 11.31
C SER A 136 -4.34 3.72 12.28
N ARG A 137 -5.25 2.76 12.14
CA ARG A 137 -5.34 1.60 13.04
C ARG A 137 -4.78 0.33 12.41
N ILE A 138 -4.54 -0.68 13.24
CA ILE A 138 -4.16 -2.02 12.78
C ILE A 138 -5.26 -2.61 11.90
N ILE A 139 -4.85 -3.28 10.82
CA ILE A 139 -5.72 -4.05 9.94
C ILE A 139 -5.59 -5.53 10.33
N ASP A 140 -6.71 -6.15 10.66
CA ASP A 140 -6.77 -7.57 10.99
C ASP A 140 -6.91 -8.40 9.69
N PHE A 141 -5.78 -8.87 9.19
CA PHE A 141 -5.73 -9.65 7.95
C PHE A 141 -6.32 -11.06 8.12
N ALA A 142 -6.31 -11.62 9.35
CA ALA A 142 -6.93 -12.91 9.63
C ALA A 142 -8.45 -12.84 9.43
N LYS A 143 -9.10 -11.79 9.93
CA LYS A 143 -10.53 -11.56 9.69
C LYS A 143 -10.86 -11.34 8.21
N PHE A 144 -10.02 -10.63 7.47
CA PHE A 144 -10.20 -10.51 6.03
C PHE A 144 -10.09 -11.87 5.33
N ARG A 145 -9.16 -12.75 5.76
CA ARG A 145 -9.04 -14.10 5.21
C ARG A 145 -10.29 -14.93 5.48
N GLU A 146 -10.79 -14.94 6.72
CA GLU A 146 -12.03 -15.62 7.08
C GLU A 146 -13.20 -15.16 6.18
N ILE A 147 -13.34 -13.86 5.97
CA ILE A 147 -14.38 -13.30 5.11
C ILE A 147 -14.21 -13.71 3.65
N ALA A 148 -12.98 -13.69 3.15
CA ALA A 148 -12.70 -14.05 1.77
C ALA A 148 -12.94 -15.55 1.53
N ASP A 149 -12.61 -16.42 2.49
CA ASP A 149 -12.87 -17.86 2.43
C ASP A 149 -14.37 -18.15 2.42
N GLU A 150 -15.16 -17.42 3.21
CA GLU A 150 -16.62 -17.59 3.29
C GLU A 150 -17.32 -17.38 1.94
N VAL A 151 -16.75 -16.56 1.05
CA VAL A 151 -17.33 -16.25 -0.28
C VAL A 151 -16.48 -16.76 -1.45
N GLY A 152 -15.37 -17.44 -1.18
CA GLY A 152 -14.48 -17.96 -2.21
C GLY A 152 -13.76 -16.87 -3.02
N ALA A 153 -13.49 -15.71 -2.40
CA ALA A 153 -12.81 -14.59 -3.02
C ALA A 153 -11.29 -14.67 -2.83
N TYR A 154 -10.52 -14.11 -3.77
CA TYR A 154 -9.12 -13.78 -3.53
C TYR A 154 -9.00 -12.69 -2.47
N LEU A 155 -8.03 -12.80 -1.56
CA LEU A 155 -7.62 -11.74 -0.67
C LEU A 155 -6.35 -11.07 -1.19
N MET A 156 -6.47 -9.84 -1.68
CA MET A 156 -5.36 -8.96 -2.01
C MET A 156 -5.10 -8.00 -0.86
N VAL A 157 -3.85 -7.87 -0.44
CA VAL A 157 -3.45 -6.85 0.54
C VAL A 157 -2.49 -5.86 -0.08
N ASP A 158 -2.85 -4.58 -0.08
CA ASP A 158 -1.96 -3.47 -0.41
C ASP A 158 -1.38 -2.90 0.88
N MET A 159 -0.15 -3.32 1.22
CA MET A 159 0.54 -2.88 2.44
C MET A 159 1.44 -1.66 2.21
N ALA A 160 1.30 -0.94 1.10
CA ALA A 160 2.21 0.12 0.68
C ALA A 160 2.52 1.14 1.78
N HIS A 161 1.53 1.57 2.56
CA HIS A 161 1.73 2.53 3.63
C HIS A 161 2.46 1.95 4.85
N ILE A 162 2.22 0.70 5.17
CA ILE A 162 2.71 0.06 6.39
C ILE A 162 3.86 -0.93 6.15
N ALA A 163 4.37 -1.04 4.92
CA ALA A 163 5.37 -2.06 4.56
C ALA A 163 6.63 -2.04 5.44
N GLY A 164 7.10 -0.87 5.85
CA GLY A 164 8.24 -0.76 6.76
C GLY A 164 7.94 -1.30 8.17
N LEU A 165 6.72 -1.09 8.66
CA LEU A 165 6.26 -1.62 9.95
C LEU A 165 6.06 -3.13 9.88
N VAL A 166 5.51 -3.65 8.77
CA VAL A 166 5.37 -5.09 8.53
C VAL A 166 6.73 -5.76 8.47
N ALA A 167 7.69 -5.18 7.72
CA ALA A 167 9.04 -5.71 7.58
C ALA A 167 9.80 -5.85 8.93
N THR A 168 9.44 -5.05 9.92
CA THR A 168 10.07 -5.03 11.24
C THR A 168 9.25 -5.72 12.34
N GLY A 169 8.09 -6.29 11.98
CA GLY A 169 7.19 -6.96 12.92
C GLY A 169 6.42 -6.00 13.85
N LEU A 170 6.38 -4.71 13.52
CA LEU A 170 5.66 -3.67 14.28
C LEU A 170 4.21 -3.49 13.81
N HIS A 171 3.83 -4.14 12.73
CA HIS A 171 2.46 -4.34 12.27
C HIS A 171 2.31 -5.80 11.84
N PRO A 172 1.15 -6.45 12.05
CA PRO A 172 0.93 -7.81 11.57
C PRO A 172 1.24 -7.98 10.09
N SER A 173 1.85 -9.13 9.73
CA SER A 173 2.13 -9.45 8.34
C SER A 173 0.87 -9.97 7.62
N PRO A 174 0.59 -9.50 6.39
CA PRO A 174 -0.48 -10.05 5.57
C PRO A 174 -0.11 -11.39 4.90
N LEU A 175 1.18 -11.72 4.79
CA LEU A 175 1.66 -12.87 3.99
C LEU A 175 1.06 -14.23 4.40
N PRO A 176 0.77 -14.52 5.68
CA PRO A 176 0.12 -15.77 6.07
C PRO A 176 -1.33 -15.88 5.62
N TYR A 177 -1.98 -14.76 5.28
CA TYR A 177 -3.43 -14.69 5.05
C TYR A 177 -3.80 -14.34 3.61
N ALA A 178 -3.00 -13.51 2.96
CA ALA A 178 -3.31 -13.00 1.62
C ALA A 178 -2.90 -13.97 0.52
N ASP A 179 -3.72 -14.04 -0.54
CA ASP A 179 -3.35 -14.72 -1.79
C ASP A 179 -2.23 -13.96 -2.50
N VAL A 180 -2.29 -12.62 -2.43
CA VAL A 180 -1.29 -11.74 -3.02
C VAL A 180 -1.16 -10.46 -2.21
N VAL A 181 0.08 -9.99 -2.08
CA VAL A 181 0.43 -8.75 -1.38
C VAL A 181 1.14 -7.81 -2.33
N THR A 182 0.70 -6.56 -2.39
CA THR A 182 1.38 -5.50 -3.13
C THR A 182 1.94 -4.45 -2.19
N SER A 183 2.97 -3.77 -2.63
CA SER A 183 3.52 -2.63 -1.91
C SER A 183 4.20 -1.64 -2.84
N THR A 184 4.37 -0.41 -2.35
CA THR A 184 5.39 0.53 -2.84
C THR A 184 6.68 0.34 -2.06
N THR A 185 7.80 0.79 -2.63
CA THR A 185 9.10 0.75 -1.96
C THR A 185 9.53 2.09 -1.34
N HIS A 186 8.80 3.18 -1.61
CA HIS A 186 9.20 4.56 -1.29
C HIS A 186 8.41 5.24 -0.15
N LYS A 187 7.64 4.48 0.64
CA LYS A 187 6.93 5.01 1.83
C LYS A 187 7.66 4.58 3.10
N THR A 188 7.00 3.94 4.05
CA THR A 188 7.65 3.48 5.29
C THR A 188 8.82 2.52 5.05
N LEU A 189 8.87 1.83 3.91
CA LEU A 189 10.02 1.00 3.52
C LEU A 189 11.28 1.83 3.15
N ARG A 190 11.14 3.13 2.93
CA ARG A 190 12.24 4.10 2.75
C ARG A 190 13.16 3.80 1.56
N GLY A 191 12.61 3.26 0.48
CA GLY A 191 13.36 2.89 -0.74
C GLY A 191 13.12 3.83 -1.93
N PRO A 192 13.54 3.40 -3.13
CA PRO A 192 13.27 4.13 -4.37
C PRO A 192 11.79 4.09 -4.72
N ARG A 193 11.32 5.02 -5.56
CA ARG A 193 9.97 4.93 -6.12
C ARG A 193 9.86 3.70 -7.01
N GLY A 194 8.91 2.84 -6.66
CA GLY A 194 8.65 1.58 -7.34
C GLY A 194 7.54 0.79 -6.64
N GLY A 195 7.19 -0.34 -7.22
CA GLY A 195 6.25 -1.31 -6.67
C GLY A 195 6.86 -2.70 -6.58
N VAL A 196 6.27 -3.53 -5.74
CA VAL A 196 6.62 -4.95 -5.60
C VAL A 196 5.35 -5.77 -5.39
N ILE A 197 5.42 -7.07 -5.72
CA ILE A 197 4.34 -8.01 -5.52
C ILE A 197 4.89 -9.27 -4.86
N LEU A 198 4.19 -9.79 -3.86
CA LEU A 198 4.56 -10.96 -3.07
C LEU A 198 3.41 -11.96 -3.04
N THR A 199 3.72 -13.23 -3.03
CA THR A 199 2.73 -14.30 -2.83
C THR A 199 3.41 -15.58 -2.33
N ASN A 200 2.63 -16.44 -1.67
CA ASN A 200 3.06 -17.78 -1.29
C ASN A 200 2.51 -18.85 -2.24
N ASN A 201 1.77 -18.46 -3.29
CA ASN A 201 1.17 -19.34 -4.28
C ASN A 201 1.92 -19.25 -5.62
N GLU A 202 2.46 -20.38 -6.09
CA GLU A 202 3.26 -20.47 -7.32
C GLU A 202 2.44 -20.18 -8.59
N GLU A 203 1.18 -20.61 -8.63
CA GLU A 203 0.30 -20.34 -9.77
C GLU A 203 0.02 -18.84 -9.90
N ILE A 204 -0.26 -18.18 -8.77
CA ILE A 204 -0.46 -16.73 -8.73
C ILE A 204 0.82 -16.00 -9.13
N ALA A 205 1.98 -16.41 -8.62
CA ALA A 205 3.28 -15.82 -9.00
C ALA A 205 3.52 -15.92 -10.51
N THR A 206 3.21 -17.07 -11.12
CA THR A 206 3.33 -17.27 -12.55
C THR A 206 2.40 -16.37 -13.35
N LYS A 207 1.14 -16.23 -12.94
CA LYS A 207 0.17 -15.32 -13.57
C LYS A 207 0.63 -13.86 -13.48
N ILE A 208 1.09 -13.45 -12.29
CA ILE A 208 1.59 -12.09 -12.04
C ILE A 208 2.81 -11.78 -12.92
N ASN A 209 3.78 -12.69 -12.99
CA ASN A 209 4.97 -12.49 -13.80
C ASN A 209 4.61 -12.31 -15.29
N LYS A 210 3.69 -13.12 -15.82
CA LYS A 210 3.18 -12.96 -17.19
C LYS A 210 2.43 -11.62 -17.37
N MET A 211 1.77 -11.15 -16.34
CA MET A 211 0.99 -9.92 -16.40
C MET A 211 1.87 -8.67 -16.25
N ILE A 212 2.95 -8.74 -15.48
CA ILE A 212 3.97 -7.70 -15.46
C ILE A 212 4.66 -7.64 -16.83
N PHE A 213 5.27 -8.74 -17.27
CA PHE A 213 5.89 -8.82 -18.58
C PHE A 213 5.47 -10.11 -19.31
N PRO A 214 4.92 -10.01 -20.53
CA PRO A 214 4.74 -8.82 -21.36
C PRO A 214 3.37 -8.13 -21.22
N GLY A 215 2.58 -8.45 -20.19
CA GLY A 215 1.16 -8.05 -20.12
C GLY A 215 0.94 -6.54 -19.97
N ALA A 216 1.60 -5.90 -19.01
CA ALA A 216 1.36 -4.49 -18.67
C ALA A 216 2.61 -3.60 -18.79
N GLN A 217 3.81 -4.19 -18.79
CA GLN A 217 5.09 -3.49 -18.87
C GLN A 217 5.98 -4.11 -19.96
N GLY A 218 6.99 -3.34 -20.43
CA GLY A 218 8.10 -3.80 -21.23
C GLY A 218 9.34 -4.02 -20.38
N GLY A 219 10.50 -3.47 -20.79
CA GLY A 219 11.75 -3.59 -20.05
C GLY A 219 11.69 -3.07 -18.63
N PRO A 220 12.23 -3.81 -17.65
CA PRO A 220 12.29 -3.38 -16.26
C PRO A 220 13.23 -2.19 -16.09
N LEU A 221 12.99 -1.40 -15.04
CA LEU A 221 13.84 -0.27 -14.66
C LEU A 221 15.00 -0.78 -13.81
N GLU A 222 16.06 -1.31 -14.43
CA GLU A 222 17.13 -2.02 -13.72
C GLU A 222 17.89 -1.15 -12.71
N HIS A 223 18.01 0.14 -12.94
CA HIS A 223 18.54 1.11 -11.98
C HIS A 223 17.64 1.24 -10.73
N ILE A 224 16.34 1.08 -10.88
CA ILE A 224 15.39 1.03 -9.76
C ILE A 224 15.42 -0.33 -9.08
N VAL A 225 15.54 -1.44 -9.83
CA VAL A 225 15.69 -2.78 -9.26
C VAL A 225 16.95 -2.85 -8.39
N ALA A 226 18.08 -2.31 -8.87
CA ALA A 226 19.30 -2.19 -8.07
C ALA A 226 19.10 -1.38 -6.78
N ALA A 227 18.38 -0.26 -6.88
CA ALA A 227 18.03 0.55 -5.70
C ALA A 227 17.10 -0.17 -4.74
N LYS A 228 16.16 -1.00 -5.23
CA LYS A 228 15.32 -1.88 -4.41
C LYS A 228 16.17 -2.92 -3.68
N ALA A 229 17.14 -3.56 -4.37
CA ALA A 229 18.05 -4.53 -3.74
C ALA A 229 18.83 -3.92 -2.55
N ILE A 230 19.26 -2.67 -2.68
CA ILE A 230 19.95 -1.93 -1.59
C ILE A 230 18.95 -1.61 -0.47
N CYS A 231 17.77 -1.11 -0.81
CA CYS A 231 16.71 -0.80 0.16
C CYS A 231 16.37 -2.02 1.03
N PHE A 232 16.17 -3.18 0.42
CA PHE A 232 15.83 -4.39 1.15
C PHE A 232 16.97 -4.87 2.04
N ALA A 233 18.24 -4.74 1.59
CA ALA A 233 19.39 -5.01 2.44
C ALA A 233 19.50 -4.06 3.65
N GLU A 234 19.12 -2.80 3.49
CA GLU A 234 19.06 -1.85 4.60
C GLU A 234 17.91 -2.19 5.55
N ALA A 235 16.74 -2.61 5.01
CA ALA A 235 15.57 -2.95 5.79
C ALA A 235 15.74 -4.26 6.60
N LEU A 236 16.61 -5.17 6.16
CA LEU A 236 16.98 -6.38 6.90
C LEU A 236 17.89 -6.12 8.10
N LYS A 237 18.50 -4.93 8.22
CA LYS A 237 19.39 -4.60 9.32
C LYS A 237 18.63 -4.23 10.60
N PRO A 238 19.16 -4.53 11.79
CA PRO A 238 18.54 -4.16 13.07
C PRO A 238 18.23 -2.68 13.22
N GLU A 239 19.07 -1.81 12.64
CA GLU A 239 18.90 -0.35 12.70
C GLU A 239 17.61 0.11 12.03
N PHE A 240 17.11 -0.63 11.05
CA PHE A 240 15.85 -0.30 10.41
C PHE A 240 14.66 -0.52 11.35
N LYS A 241 14.71 -1.55 12.20
CA LYS A 241 13.71 -1.76 13.26
C LYS A 241 13.73 -0.64 14.29
N ILE A 242 14.92 -0.21 14.74
CA ILE A 242 15.08 0.94 15.65
C ILE A 242 14.45 2.21 15.04
N TYR A 243 14.68 2.43 13.75
CA TYR A 243 14.07 3.55 13.02
C TYR A 243 12.53 3.45 13.03
N GLN A 244 11.95 2.31 12.72
CA GLN A 244 10.49 2.12 12.70
C GLN A 244 9.87 2.25 14.10
N GLU A 245 10.53 1.78 15.15
CA GLU A 245 10.12 1.98 16.54
C GLU A 245 10.10 3.47 16.89
N GLN A 246 11.08 4.25 16.41
CA GLN A 246 11.10 5.69 16.61
C GLN A 246 9.95 6.38 15.88
N VAL A 247 9.60 5.93 14.67
CA VAL A 247 8.42 6.42 13.93
C VAL A 247 7.14 6.24 14.77
N LEU A 248 6.95 5.05 15.38
CA LEU A 248 5.79 4.80 16.24
C LEU A 248 5.80 5.68 17.51
N LYS A 249 6.96 5.88 18.12
CA LYS A 249 7.07 6.80 19.27
C LYS A 249 6.72 8.23 18.88
N ASN A 250 7.20 8.69 17.74
CA ASN A 250 6.94 10.05 17.26
C ASN A 250 5.45 10.28 17.00
N ILE A 251 4.76 9.31 16.36
CA ILE A 251 3.32 9.46 16.09
C ILE A 251 2.50 9.46 17.38
N GLN A 252 2.89 8.67 18.41
CA GLN A 252 2.21 8.69 19.70
C GLN A 252 2.34 10.06 20.38
N VAL A 253 3.53 10.66 20.37
CA VAL A 253 3.73 12.03 20.90
C VAL A 253 2.86 13.03 20.15
N MET A 254 2.84 12.94 18.82
CA MET A 254 2.02 13.85 17.99
C MET A 254 0.52 13.71 18.30
N VAL A 255 0.00 12.47 18.39
CA VAL A 255 -1.39 12.16 18.72
C VAL A 255 -1.75 12.70 20.10
N ASN A 256 -0.91 12.43 21.11
CA ASN A 256 -1.14 12.91 22.49
C ASN A 256 -1.17 14.43 22.55
N THR A 257 -0.22 15.11 21.86
CA THR A 257 -0.18 16.57 21.80
C THR A 257 -1.44 17.15 21.15
N PHE A 258 -1.97 16.53 20.09
CA PHE A 258 -3.25 16.96 19.51
C PHE A 258 -4.40 16.82 20.50
N LYS A 259 -4.50 15.68 21.19
CA LYS A 259 -5.56 15.43 22.18
C LYS A 259 -5.49 16.39 23.36
N GLU A 260 -4.30 16.65 23.88
CA GLU A 260 -4.06 17.63 24.98
C GLU A 260 -4.46 19.05 24.58
N ASN A 261 -4.42 19.37 23.28
CA ASN A 261 -4.85 20.66 22.76
C ASN A 261 -6.28 20.64 22.19
N ASN A 262 -7.09 19.63 22.50
CA ASN A 262 -8.48 19.46 22.07
C ASN A 262 -8.64 19.43 20.54
N ILE A 263 -7.64 18.92 19.82
CA ILE A 263 -7.73 18.68 18.37
C ILE A 263 -8.19 17.24 18.17
N PRO A 264 -9.36 17.00 17.55
CA PRO A 264 -9.88 15.65 17.36
C PRO A 264 -8.98 14.83 16.44
N VAL A 265 -8.54 13.68 16.93
CA VAL A 265 -7.80 12.69 16.18
C VAL A 265 -8.78 11.60 15.75
N ILE A 266 -8.87 11.36 14.45
CA ILE A 266 -9.75 10.34 13.88
C ILE A 266 -9.35 8.97 14.42
N SER A 267 -10.33 8.13 14.74
CA SER A 267 -10.20 6.84 15.43
C SER A 267 -9.53 6.91 16.81
N ASP A 268 -9.50 8.10 17.43
CA ASP A 268 -8.94 8.37 18.75
C ASP A 268 -7.45 7.97 18.92
N GLY A 269 -6.69 7.90 17.82
CA GLY A 269 -5.27 7.59 17.88
C GLY A 269 -4.64 7.03 16.61
N SER A 270 -3.47 6.43 16.78
CA SER A 270 -2.76 5.75 15.68
C SER A 270 -1.96 4.56 16.20
N ASP A 271 -1.97 3.48 15.43
CA ASP A 271 -1.16 2.27 15.62
C ASP A 271 -0.05 2.15 14.56
N ASN A 272 0.06 3.12 13.67
CA ASN A 272 1.03 3.12 12.58
C ASN A 272 1.76 4.47 12.44
N HIS A 273 2.24 4.81 11.27
CA HIS A 273 3.09 5.98 10.99
C HIS A 273 2.33 7.27 10.70
N LEU A 274 1.01 7.26 10.64
CA LEU A 274 0.20 8.43 10.30
C LEU A 274 -0.97 8.62 11.26
N CYS A 275 -1.49 9.84 11.33
CA CYS A 275 -2.78 10.15 11.95
C CYS A 275 -3.59 11.11 11.08
N LEU A 276 -4.88 11.12 11.31
CA LEU A 276 -5.82 12.08 10.72
C LEU A 276 -6.35 12.98 11.84
N ILE A 277 -6.45 14.28 11.57
CA ILE A 277 -7.08 15.25 12.46
C ILE A 277 -8.20 15.98 11.76
N ASP A 278 -9.26 16.36 12.51
CA ASP A 278 -10.36 17.17 12.03
C ASP A 278 -10.09 18.65 12.37
N THR A 279 -9.80 19.44 11.35
CA THR A 279 -9.56 20.87 11.51
C THR A 279 -10.84 21.70 11.33
N TYR A 280 -11.83 21.15 10.63
CA TYR A 280 -13.04 21.88 10.31
C TYR A 280 -13.99 21.97 11.49
N SER A 281 -14.26 20.86 12.19
CA SER A 281 -15.13 20.88 13.37
C SER A 281 -14.52 21.67 14.52
N THR A 282 -13.19 21.71 14.63
CA THR A 282 -12.49 22.38 15.74
C THR A 282 -12.34 23.88 15.50
N TYR A 283 -11.94 24.27 14.29
CA TYR A 283 -11.53 25.64 13.98
C TYR A 283 -12.34 26.29 12.85
N GLY A 284 -13.27 25.60 12.22
CA GLY A 284 -13.97 26.05 11.01
C GLY A 284 -13.03 26.20 9.79
N VAL A 285 -11.80 25.64 9.88
CA VAL A 285 -10.78 25.75 8.83
C VAL A 285 -10.80 24.47 8.01
N THR A 286 -11.01 24.58 6.69
CA THR A 286 -11.00 23.40 5.81
C THR A 286 -9.61 22.77 5.78
N GLY A 287 -9.56 21.46 5.51
CA GLY A 287 -8.27 20.76 5.33
C GLY A 287 -7.40 21.39 4.23
N HIS A 288 -8.04 21.95 3.19
CA HIS A 288 -7.35 22.71 2.15
C HIS A 288 -6.64 23.94 2.72
N ASP A 289 -7.35 24.80 3.44
CA ASP A 289 -6.79 26.04 3.99
C ASP A 289 -5.75 25.73 5.07
N ALA A 290 -6.03 24.75 5.93
CA ALA A 290 -5.09 24.30 6.96
C ALA A 290 -3.78 23.79 6.35
N SER A 291 -3.84 22.99 5.27
CA SER A 291 -2.63 22.50 4.60
C SER A 291 -1.80 23.63 3.98
N LEU A 292 -2.45 24.65 3.43
CA LEU A 292 -1.77 25.84 2.89
C LEU A 292 -1.10 26.66 4.01
N LEU A 293 -1.76 26.84 5.15
CA LEU A 293 -1.20 27.57 6.29
C LEU A 293 0.02 26.84 6.87
N LEU A 294 -0.07 25.52 7.06
CA LEU A 294 1.04 24.69 7.54
C LEU A 294 2.22 24.69 6.56
N SER A 295 1.96 24.67 5.25
CA SER A 295 3.01 24.79 4.23
C SER A 295 3.80 26.10 4.34
N LYS A 296 3.15 27.23 4.69
CA LYS A 296 3.82 28.49 4.95
C LYS A 296 4.72 28.45 6.20
N ALA A 297 4.41 27.56 7.13
CA ALA A 297 5.22 27.29 8.32
C ALA A 297 6.28 26.17 8.09
N ASN A 298 6.51 25.76 6.83
CA ASN A 298 7.38 24.65 6.44
C ASN A 298 6.97 23.29 7.02
N ILE A 299 5.68 23.08 7.29
CA ILE A 299 5.12 21.81 7.71
C ILE A 299 4.39 21.18 6.51
N THR A 300 4.96 20.13 5.94
CA THR A 300 4.37 19.41 4.80
C THR A 300 3.33 18.41 5.28
N CYS A 301 2.10 18.59 4.86
CA CYS A 301 0.99 17.66 5.07
C CYS A 301 0.07 17.68 3.84
N ASN A 302 -0.97 16.87 3.84
CA ASN A 302 -1.99 16.96 2.81
C ASN A 302 -3.39 17.13 3.42
N LYS A 303 -4.23 17.91 2.72
CA LYS A 303 -5.68 17.86 2.98
C LYS A 303 -6.16 16.42 2.76
N ASN A 304 -7.04 15.95 3.62
CA ASN A 304 -7.58 14.60 3.58
C ASN A 304 -9.04 14.59 4.01
N GLY A 305 -9.88 13.88 3.26
CA GLY A 305 -11.21 13.55 3.75
C GLY A 305 -11.11 12.72 5.03
N ILE A 306 -12.02 12.95 5.95
CA ILE A 306 -12.18 12.13 7.14
C ILE A 306 -13.42 11.23 6.96
N PRO A 307 -13.55 10.14 7.69
CA PRO A 307 -14.76 9.33 7.65
C PRO A 307 -16.00 10.19 7.88
N PHE A 308 -17.02 9.99 7.02
CA PHE A 308 -18.28 10.76 7.04
C PHE A 308 -18.12 12.26 6.79
N ASP A 309 -17.07 12.67 6.09
CA ASP A 309 -16.81 14.06 5.75
C ASP A 309 -17.99 14.70 5.00
N THR A 310 -18.39 15.88 5.45
CA THR A 310 -19.49 16.65 4.83
C THR A 310 -19.00 17.63 3.77
N LEU A 311 -17.68 17.86 3.69
CA LEU A 311 -17.09 18.77 2.73
C LEU A 311 -16.69 18.03 1.43
N PRO A 312 -16.72 18.74 0.29
CA PRO A 312 -16.30 18.12 -0.97
C PRO A 312 -14.80 17.79 -0.98
N PRO A 313 -14.36 16.80 -1.80
CA PRO A 313 -12.98 16.30 -1.81
C PRO A 313 -11.88 17.35 -2.04
N MET A 314 -12.21 18.47 -2.68
CA MET A 314 -11.26 19.56 -2.90
C MET A 314 -11.04 20.46 -1.68
N LYS A 315 -11.96 20.44 -0.71
CA LYS A 315 -11.87 21.19 0.55
C LYS A 315 -11.47 20.33 1.72
N THR A 316 -12.20 19.23 1.95
CA THR A 316 -12.06 18.28 3.05
C THR A 316 -12.14 18.90 4.45
N SER A 317 -12.47 18.10 5.44
CA SER A 317 -12.52 18.55 6.84
C SER A 317 -11.22 18.30 7.59
N GLY A 318 -10.32 17.47 7.06
CA GLY A 318 -9.16 17.02 7.81
C GLY A 318 -7.82 17.15 7.11
N LEU A 319 -6.81 16.82 7.89
CA LEU A 319 -5.42 16.69 7.47
C LEU A 319 -4.91 15.29 7.76
N ARG A 320 -4.02 14.79 6.90
CA ARG A 320 -3.19 13.62 7.17
C ARG A 320 -1.77 14.07 7.48
N LEU A 321 -1.26 13.65 8.63
CA LEU A 321 0.11 13.88 9.06
C LEU A 321 0.81 12.54 9.27
N GLY A 322 2.12 12.52 9.11
CA GLY A 322 2.95 11.34 9.29
C GLY A 322 4.23 11.65 10.06
N ALA A 323 4.83 10.61 10.65
CA ALA A 323 5.99 10.71 11.53
C ALA A 323 7.24 9.94 11.04
N PRO A 324 7.35 9.42 9.81
CA PRO A 324 8.55 8.79 9.32
C PRO A 324 9.71 9.77 9.11
#